data_98dac94c727198d3f84023ef1df5d4c5
#
_entry.id   98dac94c727198d3f84023ef1df5d4c5
#
_cell.length_a   1.000
_cell.length_b   1.000
_cell.length_c   1.000
_cell.angle_alpha   90.00
_cell.angle_beta   90.00
_cell.angle_gamma   90.00
#
_symmetry.space_group_name_H-M   'P 1'
#
loop_
_entity.id
_entity.type
_entity.pdbx_description
1 polymer ?
#
loop_
_entity_poly.entity_id
_entity_poly.type
_entity_poly.pdbx_seq_one_letter_code
_entity_poly.pdbx_strand_id
1 'polypeptide(L)'
;SVAAALRAVRAAAPDVPCEVEVDSLEQFDEVLAEGPELVLLDNFEVWQTQMAVQRRDSRAPGVLLESSGGLTLDCAGAYAATGVDYLAVGGLTHSVQVLDIGLDM
;
A
#
# COMPACT_ATOMS: atom_id res chain seq x y z
N SER A 1 18.70 4.68 1.59
CA SER A 1 17.32 4.74 1.06
C SER A 1 16.48 3.58 1.57
N VAL A 2 15.19 3.71 1.47
CA VAL A 2 14.26 2.63 1.85
C VAL A 2 14.52 1.39 0.99
N ALA A 3 14.77 1.56 -0.29
CA ALA A 3 15.08 0.44 -1.18
C ALA A 3 16.37 -0.28 -0.79
N ALA A 4 17.40 0.47 -0.41
CA ALA A 4 18.66 -0.13 0.02
C ALA A 4 18.48 -0.91 1.33
N ALA A 5 17.69 -0.37 2.27
CA ALA A 5 17.39 -1.07 3.52
C ALA A 5 16.62 -2.37 3.25
N LEU A 6 15.65 -2.32 2.33
CA LEU A 6 14.88 -3.51 1.95
C LEU A 6 15.79 -4.59 1.34
N ARG A 7 16.70 -4.21 0.45
CA ARG A 7 17.67 -5.16 -0.12
C ARG A 7 18.52 -5.82 0.95
N ALA A 8 18.98 -5.02 1.94
CA ALA A 8 19.80 -5.54 3.03
C ALA A 8 19.02 -6.56 3.88
N VAL A 9 17.76 -6.27 4.20
CA VAL A 9 16.90 -7.19 4.97
C VAL A 9 16.68 -8.48 4.18
N ARG A 10 16.40 -8.39 2.89
CA ARG A 10 16.18 -9.58 2.06
C ARG A 10 17.43 -10.45 1.94
N ALA A 11 18.60 -9.84 1.87
CA ALA A 11 19.86 -10.58 1.83
C ALA A 11 20.09 -11.33 3.15
N ALA A 12 19.74 -10.72 4.29
CA ALA A 12 19.93 -11.32 5.60
C ALA A 12 18.84 -12.35 5.96
N ALA A 13 17.60 -12.16 5.46
CA ALA A 13 16.47 -13.01 5.82
C ALA A 13 15.54 -13.18 4.60
N PRO A 14 15.95 -13.99 3.60
CA PRO A 14 15.22 -14.08 2.32
C PRO A 14 13.82 -14.69 2.42
N ASP A 15 13.55 -15.44 3.48
CA ASP A 15 12.25 -16.10 3.68
C ASP A 15 11.26 -15.28 4.50
N VAL A 16 11.68 -14.10 4.99
CA VAL A 16 10.83 -13.24 5.82
C VAL A 16 10.05 -12.28 4.92
N PRO A 17 8.70 -12.23 5.02
CA PRO A 17 7.93 -11.24 4.27
C PRO A 17 8.32 -9.82 4.66
N CYS A 18 8.41 -8.93 3.69
CA CYS A 18 8.78 -7.55 3.91
C CYS A 18 7.59 -6.62 3.73
N GLU A 19 7.34 -5.79 4.74
CA GLU A 19 6.39 -4.69 4.69
C GLU A 19 7.18 -3.38 4.70
N VAL A 20 6.85 -2.47 3.82
CA VAL A 20 7.58 -1.21 3.67
C VAL A 20 6.59 -0.06 3.67
N GLU A 21 6.87 0.95 4.49
CA GLU A 21 6.09 2.18 4.51
C GLU A 21 6.76 3.24 3.65
N VAL A 22 5.96 3.91 2.81
CA VAL A 22 6.44 5.01 1.97
C VAL A 22 5.51 6.20 2.12
N ASP A 23 6.04 7.42 1.96
CA ASP A 23 5.27 8.66 2.09
C ASP A 23 5.30 9.51 0.81
N SER A 24 5.90 9.01 -0.27
CA SER A 24 5.93 9.69 -1.55
C SER A 24 5.92 8.69 -2.71
N LEU A 25 5.51 9.17 -3.89
CA LEU A 25 5.56 8.34 -5.09
C LEU A 25 6.99 8.00 -5.51
N GLU A 26 7.96 8.89 -5.22
CA GLU A 26 9.37 8.59 -5.47
C GLU A 26 9.84 7.38 -4.68
N GLN A 27 9.57 7.37 -3.38
CA GLN A 27 9.90 6.22 -2.53
C GLN A 27 9.15 4.98 -3.00
N PHE A 28 7.88 5.14 -3.36
CA PHE A 28 7.07 4.03 -3.86
C PHE A 28 7.72 3.38 -5.08
N ASP A 29 8.13 4.16 -6.06
CA ASP A 29 8.77 3.62 -7.27
C ASP A 29 10.04 2.84 -6.93
N GLU A 30 10.85 3.36 -6.02
CA GLU A 30 12.08 2.70 -5.60
C GLU A 30 11.82 1.36 -4.94
N VAL A 31 10.87 1.28 -4.01
CA VAL A 31 10.60 0.04 -3.29
C VAL A 31 9.83 -0.96 -4.16
N LEU A 32 9.00 -0.47 -5.08
CA LEU A 32 8.25 -1.34 -5.97
C LEU A 32 9.19 -2.19 -6.83
N ALA A 33 10.31 -1.61 -7.27
CA ALA A 33 11.32 -2.31 -8.05
C ALA A 33 11.96 -3.48 -7.27
N GLU A 34 11.96 -3.40 -5.93
CA GLU A 34 12.49 -4.46 -5.07
C GLU A 34 11.47 -5.57 -4.77
N GLY A 35 10.20 -5.37 -5.11
CA GLY A 35 9.16 -6.38 -4.96
C GLY A 35 8.84 -6.81 -3.53
N PRO A 36 8.60 -5.88 -2.58
CA PRO A 36 8.19 -6.29 -1.24
C PRO A 36 6.82 -6.95 -1.27
N GLU A 37 6.46 -7.69 -0.22
CA GLU A 37 5.17 -8.33 -0.13
C GLU A 37 4.03 -7.33 0.08
N LEU A 38 4.29 -6.26 0.85
CA LEU A 38 3.30 -5.24 1.15
C LEU A 38 3.94 -3.86 1.21
N VAL A 39 3.31 -2.87 0.59
CA VAL A 39 3.70 -1.47 0.71
C VAL A 39 2.58 -0.69 1.38
N LEU A 40 2.91 0.02 2.45
CA LEU A 40 1.99 0.92 3.13
C LEU A 40 2.17 2.34 2.57
N LEU A 41 1.09 2.86 2.03
CA LEU A 41 1.04 4.21 1.44
C LEU A 41 0.60 5.18 2.54
N ASP A 42 1.57 5.83 3.19
CA ASP A 42 1.31 6.68 4.34
C ASP A 42 0.94 8.10 3.91
N ASN A 43 -0.26 8.53 4.27
CA ASN A 43 -0.77 9.87 3.96
C ASN A 43 -0.82 10.19 2.47
N PHE A 44 -1.01 9.20 1.62
CA PHE A 44 -1.24 9.45 0.19
C PHE A 44 -2.63 10.02 -0.02
N GLU A 45 -2.72 11.02 -0.88
CA GLU A 45 -4.02 11.48 -1.38
C GLU A 45 -4.61 10.44 -2.35
N VAL A 46 -5.91 10.55 -2.63
CA VAL A 46 -6.57 9.60 -3.52
C VAL A 46 -5.89 9.51 -4.88
N TRP A 47 -5.53 10.66 -5.48
CA TRP A 47 -4.88 10.66 -6.80
C TRP A 47 -3.51 10.00 -6.76
N GLN A 48 -2.74 10.20 -5.68
CA GLN A 48 -1.44 9.53 -5.52
C GLN A 48 -1.62 8.02 -5.37
N THR A 49 -2.63 7.62 -4.61
CA THR A 49 -2.97 6.21 -4.42
C THR A 49 -3.35 5.55 -5.74
N GLN A 50 -4.14 6.24 -6.57
CA GLN A 50 -4.48 5.75 -7.91
C GLN A 50 -3.25 5.54 -8.77
N MET A 51 -2.30 6.49 -8.73
CA MET A 51 -1.05 6.34 -9.47
C MET A 51 -0.22 5.15 -8.96
N ALA A 52 -0.16 4.97 -7.65
CA ALA A 52 0.55 3.84 -7.06
C ALA A 52 -0.08 2.51 -7.50
N VAL A 53 -1.40 2.42 -7.47
CA VAL A 53 -2.12 1.21 -7.91
C VAL A 53 -1.82 0.91 -9.38
N GLN A 54 -1.89 1.92 -10.25
CA GLN A 54 -1.60 1.74 -11.69
C GLN A 54 -0.19 1.22 -11.91
N ARG A 55 0.78 1.79 -11.21
CA ARG A 55 2.18 1.36 -11.32
C ARG A 55 2.39 -0.05 -10.79
N ARG A 56 1.76 -0.38 -9.65
CA ARG A 56 1.79 -1.74 -9.10
C ARG A 56 1.23 -2.75 -10.10
N ASP A 57 0.05 -2.47 -10.64
CA ASP A 57 -0.63 -3.38 -11.57
C ASP A 57 0.19 -3.61 -12.83
N SER A 58 0.92 -2.59 -13.29
CA SER A 58 1.74 -2.66 -14.50
C SER A 58 3.10 -3.32 -14.29
N ARG A 59 3.73 -3.08 -13.13
CA ARG A 59 5.14 -3.44 -12.90
C ARG A 59 5.34 -4.59 -11.92
N ALA A 60 4.46 -4.72 -10.92
CA ALA A 60 4.63 -5.70 -9.85
C ALA A 60 3.26 -6.14 -9.32
N PRO A 61 2.46 -6.86 -10.12
CA PRO A 61 1.07 -7.16 -9.75
C PRO A 61 0.92 -8.03 -8.50
N GLY A 62 1.98 -8.70 -8.06
CA GLY A 62 1.95 -9.49 -6.83
C GLY A 62 2.15 -8.71 -5.54
N VAL A 63 2.54 -7.43 -5.63
CA VAL A 63 2.76 -6.59 -4.44
C VAL A 63 1.40 -6.09 -3.93
N LEU A 64 1.17 -6.25 -2.62
CA LEU A 64 -0.06 -5.77 -1.98
C LEU A 64 0.13 -4.34 -1.51
N LEU A 65 -0.95 -3.54 -1.56
CA LEU A 65 -0.92 -2.14 -1.15
C LEU A 65 -1.93 -1.89 -0.05
N GLU A 66 -1.52 -1.10 0.95
CA GLU A 66 -2.38 -0.66 2.04
C GLU A 66 -2.33 0.86 2.13
N SER A 67 -3.51 1.51 2.18
CA SER A 67 -3.60 2.94 2.47
C SER A 67 -3.70 3.15 3.97
N SER A 68 -2.89 4.09 4.50
CA SER A 68 -2.85 4.40 5.92
C SER A 68 -2.64 5.91 6.12
N GLY A 69 -2.68 6.35 7.37
CA GLY A 69 -2.45 7.75 7.71
C GLY A 69 -3.74 8.51 7.98
N GLY A 70 -4.46 8.17 9.03
CA GLY A 70 -5.61 8.94 9.49
C GLY A 70 -6.87 8.78 8.64
N LEU A 71 -7.04 7.64 7.99
CA LEU A 71 -8.26 7.36 7.24
C LEU A 71 -9.45 7.21 8.18
N THR A 72 -10.58 7.78 7.75
CA THR A 72 -11.86 7.66 8.44
C THR A 72 -12.86 6.95 7.55
N LEU A 73 -13.98 6.52 8.11
CA LEU A 73 -15.04 5.88 7.31
C LEU A 73 -15.57 6.81 6.21
N ASP A 74 -15.55 8.12 6.46
CA ASP A 74 -16.04 9.10 5.48
C ASP A 74 -15.20 9.11 4.20
N CYS A 75 -13.90 8.91 4.30
CA CYS A 75 -13.01 8.91 3.13
C CYS A 75 -12.64 7.53 2.64
N ALA A 76 -12.94 6.47 3.40
CA ALA A 76 -12.52 5.12 3.08
C ALA A 76 -13.01 4.64 1.70
N GLY A 77 -14.23 5.04 1.31
CA GLY A 77 -14.79 4.64 0.01
C GLY A 77 -13.96 5.11 -1.17
N ALA A 78 -13.48 6.36 -1.11
CA ALA A 78 -12.65 6.90 -2.19
C ALA A 78 -11.32 6.16 -2.31
N TYR A 79 -10.70 5.81 -1.17
CA TYR A 79 -9.45 5.04 -1.17
C TYR A 79 -9.68 3.60 -1.62
N ALA A 80 -10.77 2.97 -1.16
CA ALA A 80 -11.12 1.62 -1.59
C ALA A 80 -11.30 1.52 -3.11
N ALA A 81 -11.91 2.55 -3.71
CA ALA A 81 -12.15 2.60 -5.15
C ALA A 81 -10.88 2.69 -5.99
N THR A 82 -9.73 3.03 -5.39
CA THR A 82 -8.46 3.14 -6.12
C THR A 82 -7.90 1.78 -6.53
N GLY A 83 -8.28 0.71 -5.85
CA GLY A 83 -7.75 -0.63 -6.10
C GLY A 83 -6.69 -1.08 -5.10
N VAL A 84 -6.50 -0.37 -3.99
CA VAL A 84 -5.67 -0.87 -2.89
C VAL A 84 -6.29 -2.12 -2.30
N ASP A 85 -5.46 -2.96 -1.68
CA ASP A 85 -5.90 -4.24 -1.12
C ASP A 85 -6.39 -4.09 0.33
N TYR A 86 -5.85 -3.13 1.06
CA TYR A 86 -6.15 -2.92 2.48
C TYR A 86 -6.28 -1.45 2.80
N LEU A 87 -7.08 -1.16 3.82
CA LEU A 87 -7.25 0.18 4.40
C LEU A 87 -7.04 0.09 5.91
N ALA A 88 -6.24 1.01 6.46
CA ALA A 88 -6.13 1.18 7.91
C ALA A 88 -7.11 2.28 8.33
N VAL A 89 -8.23 1.89 8.93
CA VAL A 89 -9.29 2.80 9.38
C VAL A 89 -9.45 2.66 10.89
N GLY A 90 -9.39 3.79 11.59
CA GLY A 90 -9.51 3.78 13.04
C GLY A 90 -8.42 2.97 13.73
N GLY A 91 -7.23 2.87 13.14
CA GLY A 91 -6.10 2.11 13.68
C GLY A 91 -6.16 0.60 13.41
N LEU A 92 -7.17 0.12 12.67
CA LEU A 92 -7.32 -1.29 12.32
C LEU A 92 -7.16 -1.47 10.81
N THR A 93 -6.47 -2.53 10.41
CA THR A 93 -6.31 -2.87 9.00
C THR A 93 -7.47 -3.76 8.54
N HIS A 94 -8.09 -3.37 7.42
CA HIS A 94 -9.19 -4.09 6.82
C HIS A 94 -8.88 -4.41 5.38
N SER A 95 -9.24 -5.60 4.90
CA SER A 95 -9.22 -5.85 3.47
C SER A 95 -10.34 -5.05 2.80
N VAL A 96 -10.08 -4.55 1.61
CA VAL A 96 -11.08 -3.77 0.87
C VAL A 96 -12.32 -4.60 0.58
N GLN A 97 -12.17 -5.89 0.32
CA GLN A 97 -13.29 -6.79 0.08
C GLN A 97 -14.27 -6.86 1.25
N VAL A 98 -13.76 -6.84 2.49
CA VAL A 98 -14.59 -6.85 3.69
C VAL A 98 -15.32 -5.52 3.86
N LEU A 99 -14.64 -4.40 3.56
CA LEU A 99 -15.22 -3.07 3.70
C LEU A 99 -16.22 -2.75 2.61
N ASP A 100 -16.13 -3.35 1.42
CA ASP A 100 -17.05 -3.12 0.33
C ASP A 100 -18.50 -3.28 0.74
N ILE A 101 -18.78 -4.23 1.62
CA ILE A 101 -20.14 -4.47 2.10
C ILE A 101 -20.65 -3.28 2.92
N GLY A 102 -19.78 -2.63 3.67
CA GLY A 102 -20.12 -1.47 4.49
C GLY A 102 -20.09 -0.15 3.72
N LEU A 103 -19.41 -0.08 2.59
CA LEU A 103 -19.24 1.13 1.81
C LEU A 103 -20.32 1.34 0.75
N ASP A 104 -21.16 0.36 0.56
CA ASP A 104 -22.27 0.38 -0.38
C ASP A 104 -23.51 1.13 0.17
N MET A 105 -23.29 2.00 1.08
CA MET A 105 -24.37 2.74 1.72
C MET A 105 -24.64 4.06 1.02
#